data_972b694cb8fefee088dc89066514e24e
#
_entry.id   972b694cb8fefee088dc89066514e24e
#
_cell.length_a   1.000
_cell.length_b   1.000
_cell.length_c   1.000
_cell.angle_alpha   90.00
_cell.angle_beta   90.00
_cell.angle_gamma   90.00
#
_symmetry.space_group_name_H-M   'P 1'
#
loop_
_entity.id
_entity.type
_entity.pdbx_description
1 polymer ?
#
loop_
_entity_poly.entity_id
_entity_poly.type
_entity_poly.pdbx_seq_one_letter_code
_entity_poly.pdbx_strand_id
1 'polypeptide(L)'
;MAQLSLNKDYITVYDGIIEPRLCDNLITFFEKNIDHTFKEETDHRSFQELNLSVIPKYEKAISKLLYPYIDRYKKDNNIIDSVWPPTFRLEQVRFKRYMPNTNDRFDIHADATGKNTSSRFLVMFVYLSDNNSGHTSFPDRDIKVQPKKGRLLMFPPNWCYPHAGEKVTDTPKYILGSYAHYAYLPDEAK
;
A
#
# COMPACT_ATOMS: atom_id res chain seq x y z
N MET A 1 -1.85 -19.77 -6.39
CA MET A 1 -1.10 -18.59 -6.89
C MET A 1 -2.04 -17.40 -6.93
N ALA A 2 -1.56 -16.21 -6.57
CA ALA A 2 -2.38 -15.00 -6.62
C ALA A 2 -2.82 -14.68 -8.05
N GLN A 3 -4.07 -14.28 -8.20
CA GLN A 3 -4.70 -13.98 -9.48
C GLN A 3 -4.53 -12.50 -9.82
N LEU A 4 -4.13 -12.19 -11.06
CA LEU A 4 -4.21 -10.84 -11.61
C LEU A 4 -5.69 -10.51 -11.87
N SER A 5 -6.22 -9.49 -11.21
CA SER A 5 -7.65 -9.11 -11.29
C SER A 5 -7.91 -7.76 -11.95
N LEU A 6 -6.88 -6.91 -12.02
CA LEU A 6 -6.90 -5.65 -12.76
C LEU A 6 -5.47 -5.35 -13.25
N ASN A 7 -5.35 -4.88 -14.51
CA ASN A 7 -4.14 -4.25 -15.02
C ASN A 7 -4.53 -3.18 -16.05
N LYS A 8 -4.59 -1.93 -15.62
CA LYS A 8 -4.95 -0.80 -16.45
C LYS A 8 -4.10 0.41 -16.06
N ASP A 9 -3.43 1.02 -17.02
CA ASP A 9 -2.64 2.24 -16.81
C ASP A 9 -1.64 2.12 -15.64
N TYR A 10 -0.92 1.01 -15.54
CA TYR A 10 -0.01 0.70 -14.43
C TYR A 10 -0.68 0.61 -13.05
N ILE A 11 -2.00 0.64 -12.95
CA ILE A 11 -2.74 0.29 -11.75
C ILE A 11 -3.02 -1.21 -11.82
N THR A 12 -2.35 -1.97 -10.97
CA THR A 12 -2.35 -3.43 -11.03
C THR A 12 -2.84 -4.01 -9.70
N VAL A 13 -3.75 -4.96 -9.78
CA VAL A 13 -4.35 -5.61 -8.61
C VAL A 13 -4.15 -7.12 -8.69
N TYR A 14 -3.64 -7.70 -7.61
CA TYR A 14 -3.49 -9.14 -7.41
C TYR A 14 -4.34 -9.60 -6.24
N ASP A 15 -5.19 -10.60 -6.46
CA ASP A 15 -6.01 -11.21 -5.42
C ASP A 15 -5.33 -12.46 -4.83
N GLY A 16 -5.50 -12.65 -3.52
CA GLY A 16 -5.06 -13.86 -2.81
C GLY A 16 -3.54 -13.93 -2.59
N ILE A 17 -2.88 -12.78 -2.35
CA ILE A 17 -1.46 -12.77 -2.00
C ILE A 17 -1.21 -13.21 -0.55
N ILE A 18 -2.21 -13.05 0.31
CA ILE A 18 -2.22 -13.48 1.72
C ILE A 18 -3.46 -14.34 1.95
N GLU A 19 -3.27 -15.43 2.66
CA GLU A 19 -4.37 -16.31 3.12
C GLU A 19 -5.32 -15.53 4.06
N PRO A 20 -6.66 -15.71 3.94
CA PRO A 20 -7.63 -15.00 4.76
C PRO A 20 -7.36 -15.11 6.27
N ARG A 21 -7.01 -16.31 6.74
CA ARG A 21 -6.68 -16.55 8.15
C ARG A 21 -5.48 -15.70 8.63
N LEU A 22 -4.49 -15.48 7.76
CA LEU A 22 -3.34 -14.65 8.12
C LEU A 22 -3.74 -13.16 8.17
N CYS A 23 -4.65 -12.72 7.29
CA CYS A 23 -5.22 -11.37 7.38
C CYS A 23 -5.92 -11.15 8.73
N ASP A 24 -6.76 -12.10 9.17
CA ASP A 24 -7.45 -12.02 10.46
C ASP A 24 -6.49 -12.01 11.65
N ASN A 25 -5.40 -12.79 11.57
CA ASN A 25 -4.35 -12.78 12.60
C ASN A 25 -3.62 -11.43 12.66
N LEU A 26 -3.35 -10.81 11.52
CA LEU A 26 -2.73 -9.48 11.45
C LEU A 26 -3.66 -8.40 12.01
N ILE A 27 -4.95 -8.44 11.69
CA ILE A 27 -5.95 -7.53 12.27
C ILE A 27 -5.99 -7.70 13.79
N THR A 28 -6.08 -8.94 14.28
CA THR A 28 -6.05 -9.24 15.71
C THR A 28 -4.78 -8.72 16.38
N PHE A 29 -3.65 -8.84 15.71
CA PHE A 29 -2.38 -8.28 16.18
C PHE A 29 -2.44 -6.75 16.27
N PHE A 30 -2.97 -6.05 15.27
CA PHE A 30 -3.13 -4.60 15.31
C PHE A 30 -3.97 -4.16 16.51
N GLU A 31 -5.14 -4.78 16.70
CA GLU A 31 -6.06 -4.43 17.79
C GLU A 31 -5.47 -4.69 19.18
N LYS A 32 -4.65 -5.74 19.35
CA LYS A 32 -3.94 -6.00 20.60
C LYS A 32 -2.80 -5.00 20.88
N ASN A 33 -2.34 -4.28 19.87
CA ASN A 33 -1.27 -3.29 19.98
C ASN A 33 -1.77 -1.86 19.74
N ILE A 34 -3.06 -1.62 19.95
CA ILE A 34 -3.68 -0.32 19.69
C ILE A 34 -3.01 0.82 20.46
N ASP A 35 -2.52 0.56 21.68
CA ASP A 35 -1.82 1.53 22.52
C ASP A 35 -0.44 1.93 21.96
N HIS A 36 0.10 1.17 21.02
CA HIS A 36 1.35 1.46 20.29
C HIS A 36 1.13 2.14 18.94
N THR A 37 -0.12 2.43 18.60
CA THR A 37 -0.49 3.14 17.38
C THR A 37 -0.54 4.65 17.64
N PHE A 38 -0.46 5.42 16.57
CA PHE A 38 -0.76 6.85 16.63
C PHE A 38 -1.93 7.21 15.71
N LYS A 39 -2.69 8.21 16.10
CA LYS A 39 -3.75 8.79 15.27
C LYS A 39 -3.12 9.85 14.38
N GLU A 40 -3.11 9.59 13.08
CA GLU A 40 -2.86 10.64 12.09
C GLU A 40 -4.16 11.39 11.85
N GLU A 41 -4.18 12.70 12.05
CA GLU A 41 -5.38 13.52 11.84
C GLU A 41 -4.99 14.91 11.35
N THR A 42 -5.42 15.22 10.14
CA THR A 42 -5.28 16.53 9.49
C THR A 42 -6.57 16.86 8.75
N ASP A 43 -6.66 18.04 8.14
CA ASP A 43 -7.81 18.42 7.31
C ASP A 43 -8.01 17.46 6.11
N HIS A 44 -6.95 16.79 5.65
CA HIS A 44 -6.95 16.00 4.43
C HIS A 44 -6.87 14.48 4.66
N ARG A 45 -6.54 14.03 5.88
CA ARG A 45 -6.43 12.60 6.19
C ARG A 45 -6.67 12.32 7.66
N SER A 46 -7.27 11.17 7.91
CA SER A 46 -7.46 10.64 9.26
C SER A 46 -7.43 9.12 9.22
N PHE A 47 -6.62 8.49 10.07
CA PHE A 47 -6.53 7.05 10.28
C PHE A 47 -5.69 6.74 11.52
N GLN A 48 -5.79 5.51 12.03
CA GLN A 48 -4.89 4.98 13.05
C GLN A 48 -3.75 4.23 12.37
N GLU A 49 -2.49 4.43 12.81
CA GLU A 49 -1.31 3.80 12.19
C GLU A 49 -0.41 3.13 13.22
N LEU A 50 0.06 1.92 12.87
CA LEU A 50 1.14 1.20 13.55
C LEU A 50 2.30 1.03 12.56
N ASN A 51 3.48 1.54 12.91
CA ASN A 51 4.69 1.30 12.14
C ASN A 51 5.28 -0.07 12.48
N LEU A 52 5.31 -1.00 11.53
CA LEU A 52 5.81 -2.35 11.78
C LEU A 52 7.33 -2.45 11.98
N SER A 53 8.09 -1.36 11.74
CA SER A 53 9.53 -1.35 12.03
C SER A 53 9.84 -1.58 13.51
N VAL A 54 8.90 -1.27 14.41
CA VAL A 54 9.01 -1.58 15.84
C VAL A 54 8.91 -3.08 16.14
N ILE A 55 8.51 -3.89 15.15
CA ILE A 55 8.38 -5.34 15.26
C ILE A 55 9.04 -6.01 14.05
N PRO A 56 10.38 -6.08 14.01
CA PRO A 56 11.15 -6.46 12.82
C PRO A 56 10.78 -7.82 12.22
N LYS A 57 10.27 -8.75 13.03
CA LYS A 57 9.81 -10.06 12.55
C LYS A 57 8.65 -9.93 11.56
N TYR A 58 7.66 -9.10 11.87
CA TYR A 58 6.50 -8.88 10.99
C TYR A 58 6.89 -8.05 9.77
N GLU A 59 7.66 -6.99 9.97
CA GLU A 59 8.15 -6.17 8.86
C GLU A 59 8.91 -7.01 7.82
N LYS A 60 9.86 -7.84 8.28
CA LYS A 60 10.64 -8.73 7.42
C LYS A 60 9.75 -9.74 6.68
N ALA A 61 8.74 -10.30 7.36
CA ALA A 61 7.83 -11.27 6.74
C ALA A 61 6.98 -10.62 5.64
N ILE A 62 6.43 -9.43 5.88
CA ILE A 62 5.63 -8.69 4.89
C ILE A 62 6.51 -8.20 3.74
N SER A 63 7.69 -7.67 4.01
CA SER A 63 8.63 -7.27 2.96
C SER A 63 8.99 -8.46 2.06
N LYS A 64 9.33 -9.62 2.63
CA LYS A 64 9.62 -10.85 1.89
C LYS A 64 8.43 -11.30 1.01
N LEU A 65 7.21 -11.09 1.48
CA LEU A 65 6.00 -11.39 0.72
C LEU A 65 5.85 -10.45 -0.49
N LEU A 66 6.19 -9.16 -0.35
CA LEU A 66 5.99 -8.14 -1.38
C LEU A 66 7.05 -8.17 -2.50
N TYR A 67 8.30 -8.52 -2.20
CA TYR A 67 9.39 -8.51 -3.19
C TYR A 67 9.06 -9.24 -4.51
N PRO A 68 8.53 -10.47 -4.53
CA PRO A 68 8.22 -11.18 -5.78
C PRO A 68 7.18 -10.47 -6.66
N TYR A 69 6.31 -9.65 -6.04
CA TYR A 69 5.29 -8.91 -6.79
C TYR A 69 5.85 -7.69 -7.50
N ILE A 70 6.99 -7.16 -7.10
CA ILE A 70 7.67 -6.06 -7.81
C ILE A 70 8.13 -6.53 -9.19
N ASP A 71 8.77 -7.70 -9.27
CA ASP A 71 9.18 -8.31 -10.54
C ASP A 71 7.97 -8.71 -11.39
N ARG A 72 6.94 -9.25 -10.73
CA ARG A 72 5.68 -9.60 -11.40
C ARG A 72 4.98 -8.37 -11.97
N TYR A 73 4.90 -7.27 -11.22
CA TYR A 73 4.34 -5.99 -11.67
C TYR A 73 5.06 -5.47 -12.90
N LYS A 74 6.40 -5.47 -12.89
CA LYS A 74 7.23 -5.08 -14.04
C LYS A 74 6.87 -5.89 -15.28
N LYS A 75 6.79 -7.22 -15.14
CA LYS A 75 6.46 -8.15 -16.23
C LYS A 75 5.04 -7.93 -16.74
N ASP A 76 4.05 -7.90 -15.85
CA ASP A 76 2.62 -7.80 -16.22
C ASP A 76 2.29 -6.44 -16.88
N ASN A 77 3.10 -5.39 -16.62
CA ASN A 77 2.99 -4.08 -17.25
C ASN A 77 3.94 -3.88 -18.44
N ASN A 78 4.65 -4.91 -18.90
CA ASN A 78 5.61 -4.87 -20.02
C ASN A 78 6.68 -3.77 -19.87
N ILE A 79 7.14 -3.51 -18.63
CA ILE A 79 8.16 -2.49 -18.36
C ILE A 79 9.54 -3.09 -18.71
N ILE A 80 10.25 -2.45 -19.65
CA ILE A 80 11.56 -2.91 -20.11
C ILE A 80 12.67 -2.63 -19.09
N ASP A 81 13.72 -3.45 -19.12
CA ASP A 81 14.82 -3.38 -18.14
C ASP A 81 15.52 -2.04 -18.10
N SER A 82 15.70 -1.39 -19.24
CA SER A 82 16.44 -0.13 -19.35
C SER A 82 15.77 1.06 -18.65
N VAL A 83 14.48 0.97 -18.32
CA VAL A 83 13.74 2.04 -17.59
C VAL A 83 13.35 1.62 -16.17
N TRP A 84 13.70 0.38 -15.75
CA TRP A 84 13.43 -0.10 -14.40
C TRP A 84 14.65 0.10 -13.50
N PRO A 85 14.50 0.52 -12.25
CA PRO A 85 15.64 0.73 -11.37
C PRO A 85 16.41 -0.59 -11.17
N PRO A 86 17.73 -0.61 -11.35
CA PRO A 86 18.55 -1.82 -11.18
C PRO A 86 18.60 -2.26 -9.71
N THR A 87 18.45 -1.32 -8.79
CA THR A 87 18.43 -1.56 -7.34
C THR A 87 17.33 -0.74 -6.68
N PHE A 88 16.70 -1.33 -5.69
CA PHE A 88 15.65 -0.68 -4.91
C PHE A 88 15.58 -1.24 -3.49
N ARG A 89 14.91 -0.51 -2.61
CA ARG A 89 14.58 -0.95 -1.25
C ARG A 89 13.10 -0.73 -0.97
N LEU A 90 12.56 -1.49 -0.04
CA LEU A 90 11.24 -1.22 0.52
C LEU A 90 11.36 -0.27 1.70
N GLU A 91 10.45 0.69 1.79
CA GLU A 91 10.24 1.44 3.01
C GLU A 91 9.63 0.54 4.10
N GLN A 92 9.71 1.01 5.33
CA GLN A 92 9.04 0.39 6.46
C GLN A 92 7.55 0.17 6.17
N VAL A 93 7.04 -0.97 6.60
CA VAL A 93 5.63 -1.30 6.42
C VAL A 93 4.80 -0.55 7.45
N ARG A 94 3.79 0.16 6.99
CA ARG A 94 2.81 0.88 7.80
C ARG A 94 1.50 0.15 7.81
N PHE A 95 0.98 -0.15 9.00
CA PHE A 95 -0.30 -0.80 9.18
C PHE A 95 -1.32 0.25 9.57
N LYS A 96 -2.36 0.45 8.74
CA LYS A 96 -3.37 1.49 8.93
C LYS A 96 -4.75 0.89 9.15
N ARG A 97 -5.50 1.51 10.06
CA ARG A 97 -6.93 1.24 10.29
C ARG A 97 -7.74 2.50 10.01
N TYR A 98 -8.83 2.32 9.27
CA TYR A 98 -9.85 3.34 9.03
C TYR A 98 -11.16 2.86 9.64
N MET A 99 -11.73 3.64 10.54
CA MET A 99 -12.97 3.31 11.25
C MET A 99 -14.19 3.82 10.50
N PRO A 100 -15.29 3.03 10.44
CA PRO A 100 -16.54 3.49 9.88
C PRO A 100 -17.17 4.58 10.77
N ASN A 101 -18.02 5.42 10.16
CA ASN A 101 -18.75 6.48 10.84
C ASN A 101 -17.86 7.52 11.56
N THR A 102 -16.62 7.62 11.14
CA THR A 102 -15.66 8.64 11.59
C THR A 102 -15.26 9.54 10.42
N ASN A 103 -14.27 10.41 10.65
CA ASN A 103 -13.67 11.20 9.58
C ASN A 103 -12.50 10.49 8.88
N ASP A 104 -12.30 9.18 9.14
CA ASP A 104 -11.18 8.43 8.61
C ASP A 104 -11.26 8.28 7.09
N ARG A 105 -10.26 8.87 6.43
CA ARG A 105 -10.12 8.94 4.98
C ARG A 105 -8.71 9.41 4.63
N PHE A 106 -8.42 9.45 3.35
CA PHE A 106 -7.30 10.19 2.79
C PHE A 106 -7.77 10.86 1.50
N ASP A 107 -7.84 12.18 1.51
CA ASP A 107 -8.29 12.97 0.36
C ASP A 107 -7.35 12.79 -0.83
N ILE A 108 -7.72 13.29 -2.00
CA ILE A 108 -6.94 13.14 -3.23
C ILE A 108 -5.51 13.68 -3.03
N HIS A 109 -4.53 12.83 -3.28
CA HIS A 109 -3.10 13.13 -3.14
C HIS A 109 -2.27 12.27 -4.08
N ALA A 110 -0.97 12.56 -4.12
CA ALA A 110 0.06 11.66 -4.66
C ALA A 110 1.10 11.41 -3.56
N ASP A 111 1.70 10.21 -3.56
CA ASP A 111 2.60 9.76 -2.48
C ASP A 111 4.05 10.24 -2.62
N ALA A 112 4.43 10.76 -3.79
CA ALA A 112 5.78 11.24 -4.11
C ALA A 112 5.73 12.69 -4.60
N THR A 113 5.53 13.64 -3.65
CA THR A 113 5.38 15.06 -3.95
C THR A 113 6.45 15.96 -3.31
N GLY A 114 7.28 15.41 -2.44
CA GLY A 114 8.25 16.19 -1.68
C GLY A 114 9.63 15.53 -1.62
N LYS A 115 10.63 16.28 -1.15
CA LYS A 115 12.03 15.82 -1.05
C LYS A 115 12.17 14.46 -0.36
N ASN A 116 11.43 14.23 0.71
CA ASN A 116 11.53 13.00 1.51
C ASN A 116 10.83 11.78 0.87
N THR A 117 10.01 12.00 -0.16
CA THR A 117 9.23 10.95 -0.83
C THR A 117 9.57 10.82 -2.32
N SER A 118 10.44 11.70 -2.86
CA SER A 118 10.79 11.75 -4.29
C SER A 118 11.47 10.50 -4.82
N SER A 119 12.10 9.71 -3.94
CA SER A 119 12.73 8.44 -4.31
C SER A 119 11.75 7.27 -4.46
N ARG A 120 10.49 7.44 -4.08
CA ARG A 120 9.45 6.42 -4.26
C ARG A 120 9.13 6.25 -5.74
N PHE A 121 9.04 5.00 -6.23
CA PHE A 121 8.65 4.73 -7.61
C PHE A 121 7.48 3.74 -7.75
N LEU A 122 7.14 3.00 -6.67
CA LEU A 122 6.05 2.02 -6.69
C LEU A 122 5.37 1.95 -5.32
N VAL A 123 4.05 2.09 -5.32
CA VAL A 123 3.16 1.90 -4.16
C VAL A 123 2.77 0.43 -4.06
N MET A 124 2.66 -0.08 -2.85
CA MET A 124 2.15 -1.42 -2.56
C MET A 124 1.21 -1.36 -1.35
N PHE A 125 -0.10 -1.54 -1.59
CA PHE A 125 -1.12 -1.60 -0.55
C PHE A 125 -1.76 -2.98 -0.50
N VAL A 126 -1.68 -3.63 0.65
CA VAL A 126 -2.33 -4.92 0.90
C VAL A 126 -3.55 -4.70 1.79
N TYR A 127 -4.72 -5.02 1.26
CA TYR A 127 -5.96 -4.98 2.03
C TYR A 127 -6.10 -6.24 2.87
N LEU A 128 -6.45 -6.08 4.14
CA LEU A 128 -6.59 -7.20 5.09
C LEU A 128 -8.05 -7.46 5.46
N SER A 129 -8.97 -6.58 5.07
CA SER A 129 -10.41 -6.67 5.33
C SER A 129 -11.21 -6.63 4.02
N ASP A 130 -12.40 -7.22 4.04
CA ASP A 130 -13.39 -7.06 2.98
C ASP A 130 -14.30 -5.89 3.35
N ASN A 131 -14.39 -4.90 2.45
CA ASN A 131 -15.26 -3.73 2.65
C ASN A 131 -16.03 -3.41 1.36
N ASN A 132 -17.30 -3.01 1.49
CA ASN A 132 -18.11 -2.51 0.39
C ASN A 132 -17.94 -1.01 0.16
N SER A 133 -17.22 -0.34 1.05
CA SER A 133 -16.88 1.09 1.02
C SER A 133 -15.38 1.30 1.22
N GLY A 134 -14.92 2.54 1.33
CA GLY A 134 -13.51 2.84 1.59
C GLY A 134 -12.57 2.41 0.46
N HIS A 135 -13.02 2.51 -0.80
CA HIS A 135 -12.22 2.20 -1.98
C HIS A 135 -10.94 3.05 -2.04
N THR A 136 -9.92 2.53 -2.72
CA THR A 136 -8.87 3.38 -3.25
C THR A 136 -9.30 3.81 -4.65
N SER A 137 -9.57 5.11 -4.83
CA SER A 137 -10.07 5.66 -6.09
C SER A 137 -8.99 6.45 -6.82
N PHE A 138 -9.04 6.39 -8.16
CA PHE A 138 -8.22 7.14 -9.10
C PHE A 138 -9.16 7.95 -10.00
N PRO A 139 -9.57 9.17 -9.58
CA PRO A 139 -10.66 9.90 -10.23
C PRO A 139 -10.44 10.20 -11.70
N ASP A 140 -9.21 10.56 -12.10
CA ASP A 140 -8.84 10.86 -13.47
C ASP A 140 -8.85 9.65 -14.42
N ARG A 141 -8.99 8.44 -13.89
CA ARG A 141 -9.01 7.18 -14.67
C ARG A 141 -10.31 6.42 -14.53
N ASP A 142 -11.25 6.93 -13.74
CA ASP A 142 -12.50 6.25 -13.41
C ASP A 142 -12.24 4.81 -12.90
N ILE A 143 -11.21 4.67 -12.03
CA ILE A 143 -10.87 3.39 -11.41
C ILE A 143 -11.14 3.48 -9.92
N LYS A 144 -11.85 2.48 -9.38
CA LYS A 144 -12.04 2.25 -7.95
C LYS A 144 -11.65 0.84 -7.60
N VAL A 145 -10.70 0.72 -6.67
CA VAL A 145 -10.25 -0.57 -6.15
C VAL A 145 -10.91 -0.84 -4.82
N GLN A 146 -11.81 -1.83 -4.81
CA GLN A 146 -12.50 -2.26 -3.60
C GLN A 146 -11.52 -2.97 -2.66
N PRO A 147 -11.52 -2.67 -1.35
CA PRO A 147 -10.79 -3.45 -0.37
C PRO A 147 -11.29 -4.89 -0.34
N LYS A 148 -10.38 -5.84 -0.47
CA LYS A 148 -10.67 -7.27 -0.40
C LYS A 148 -9.53 -7.97 0.34
N LYS A 149 -9.88 -8.84 1.26
CA LYS A 149 -8.91 -9.58 2.09
C LYS A 149 -7.88 -10.32 1.23
N GLY A 150 -6.60 -10.04 1.48
CA GLY A 150 -5.49 -10.61 0.71
C GLY A 150 -5.26 -9.99 -0.67
N ARG A 151 -5.89 -8.86 -1.00
CA ARG A 151 -5.69 -8.10 -2.25
C ARG A 151 -4.48 -7.18 -2.13
N LEU A 152 -3.61 -7.18 -3.14
CA LEU A 152 -2.51 -6.23 -3.32
C LEU A 152 -2.85 -5.27 -4.46
N LEU A 153 -2.78 -3.97 -4.19
CA LEU A 153 -2.84 -2.89 -5.17
C LEU A 153 -1.43 -2.32 -5.35
N MET A 154 -1.00 -2.17 -6.61
CA MET A 154 0.28 -1.57 -6.98
C MET A 154 0.08 -0.51 -8.07
N PHE A 155 0.79 0.63 -7.94
CA PHE A 155 0.75 1.73 -8.91
C PHE A 155 1.91 2.70 -8.67
N PRO A 156 2.27 3.58 -9.65
CA PRO A 156 3.28 4.62 -9.45
C PRO A 156 2.83 5.70 -8.46
N PRO A 157 3.71 6.24 -7.59
CA PRO A 157 3.35 7.17 -6.52
C PRO A 157 3.27 8.65 -6.92
N ASN A 158 3.64 8.98 -8.16
CA ASN A 158 3.86 10.37 -8.56
C ASN A 158 2.53 11.10 -8.91
N TRP A 159 2.64 12.39 -9.24
CA TRP A 159 1.52 13.28 -9.55
C TRP A 159 0.65 12.84 -10.73
N CYS A 160 1.14 11.92 -11.60
CA CYS A 160 0.33 11.33 -12.66
C CYS A 160 -0.69 10.31 -12.14
N TYR A 161 -0.62 9.92 -10.87
CA TYR A 161 -1.51 8.94 -10.23
C TYR A 161 -2.14 9.53 -8.95
N PRO A 162 -2.90 10.65 -9.08
CA PRO A 162 -3.64 11.16 -7.94
C PRO A 162 -4.71 10.13 -7.53
N HIS A 163 -4.75 9.85 -6.24
CA HIS A 163 -5.65 8.84 -5.68
C HIS A 163 -6.17 9.26 -4.31
N ALA A 164 -7.25 8.62 -3.88
CA ALA A 164 -7.85 8.85 -2.58
C ALA A 164 -8.18 7.53 -1.87
N GLY A 165 -8.09 7.54 -0.54
CA GLY A 165 -8.68 6.53 0.32
C GLY A 165 -10.05 7.01 0.78
N GLU A 166 -11.12 6.54 0.13
CA GLU A 166 -12.48 6.96 0.43
C GLU A 166 -12.89 6.60 1.87
N LYS A 167 -13.88 7.31 2.40
CA LYS A 167 -14.46 7.03 3.73
C LYS A 167 -15.03 5.62 3.80
N VAL A 168 -14.86 5.00 4.96
CA VAL A 168 -15.44 3.70 5.28
C VAL A 168 -16.78 3.90 5.96
N THR A 169 -17.80 3.16 5.54
CA THR A 169 -19.16 3.26 6.09
C THR A 169 -19.74 1.96 6.62
N ASP A 170 -19.08 0.84 6.32
CA ASP A 170 -19.53 -0.51 6.68
C ASP A 170 -18.77 -1.09 7.89
N THR A 171 -17.56 -1.57 7.69
CA THR A 171 -16.75 -2.22 8.71
C THR A 171 -15.34 -1.61 8.72
N PRO A 172 -14.56 -1.72 9.80
CA PRO A 172 -13.21 -1.19 9.82
C PRO A 172 -12.37 -1.73 8.67
N LYS A 173 -11.69 -0.82 7.95
CA LYS A 173 -10.76 -1.17 6.88
C LYS A 173 -9.34 -1.21 7.41
N TYR A 174 -8.61 -2.29 7.05
CA TYR A 174 -7.22 -2.48 7.42
C TYR A 174 -6.36 -2.65 6.18
N ILE A 175 -5.25 -1.91 6.12
CA ILE A 175 -4.27 -2.01 5.03
C ILE A 175 -2.84 -2.04 5.57
N LEU A 176 -1.98 -2.81 4.90
CA LEU A 176 -0.53 -2.68 5.01
C LEU A 176 -0.05 -1.86 3.82
N GLY A 177 0.75 -0.86 4.06
CA GLY A 177 1.32 0.01 3.03
C GLY A 177 2.84 0.02 3.08
N SER A 178 3.48 -0.12 1.93
CA SER A 178 4.91 0.11 1.73
C SER A 178 5.16 0.70 0.36
N TYR A 179 6.37 1.21 0.15
CA TYR A 179 6.82 1.80 -1.10
C TYR A 179 8.15 1.18 -1.51
N ALA A 180 8.31 0.87 -2.79
CA ALA A 180 9.64 0.66 -3.35
C ALA A 180 10.23 2.03 -3.72
N HIS A 181 11.48 2.25 -3.34
CA HIS A 181 12.21 3.48 -3.65
C HIS A 181 13.59 3.17 -4.21
N TYR A 182 14.08 4.12 -5.03
CA TYR A 182 15.42 4.02 -5.60
C TYR A 182 16.46 3.87 -4.48
N ALA A 183 17.38 2.94 -4.66
CA ALA A 183 18.52 2.74 -3.79
C ALA A 183 19.80 3.14 -4.55
N TYR A 184 20.59 3.99 -3.94
CA TYR A 184 21.92 4.29 -4.47
C TYR A 184 22.87 3.12 -4.21
N LEU A 185 23.64 2.72 -5.20
CA LEU A 185 24.80 1.87 -4.97
C LEU A 185 25.89 2.72 -4.32
N PRO A 186 26.67 2.17 -3.38
CA PRO A 186 27.72 2.92 -2.68
C PRO A 186 28.74 3.62 -3.62
N ASP A 187 28.91 3.12 -4.84
CA ASP A 187 29.87 3.65 -5.83
C ASP A 187 29.28 4.79 -6.70
N GLU A 188 27.99 5.08 -6.63
CA GLU A 188 27.32 6.18 -7.38
C GLU A 188 27.30 7.49 -6.59
N ALA A 189 27.84 7.51 -5.38
CA ALA A 189 27.91 8.69 -4.50
C ALA A 189 29.17 9.56 -4.74
N LYS A 190 29.68 9.60 -6.00
CA LYS A 190 30.80 10.47 -6.39
C LYS A 190 30.34 11.65 -7.22
#